data_386ce5fd8245c69e1bd42e92bb0e3c9a
#
_entry.id   386ce5fd8245c69e1bd42e92bb0e3c9a
#
_cell.length_a   1.000
_cell.length_b   1.000
_cell.length_c   1.000
_cell.angle_alpha   90.00
_cell.angle_beta   90.00
_cell.angle_gamma   90.00
#
_symmetry.space_group_name_H-M   'P 1'
#
loop_
_entity.id
_entity.type
_entity.pdbx_description
1 polymer ?
#
loop_
_entity_poly.entity_id
_entity_poly.type
_entity_poly.pdbx_seq_one_letter_code
_entity_poly.pdbx_strand_id
1 'polypeptide(L)'
;MLESKKYLLQESDIPTSWYNVVADMKVKPRPILNPTTKEPMTAEDLYPLFAEELARQEMNDTDRWIEIPDEVRDMYRIWRPTPLVRARGLEKMLDTPAHIYFKNESVSPV
;
A
#
# COMPACT_ATOMS: atom_id res chain seq x y z
N MET A 1 -18.00 5.27 -28.98
CA MET A 1 -16.60 4.97 -28.61
C MET A 1 -16.60 4.00 -27.44
N LEU A 2 -15.82 2.94 -27.50
CA LEU A 2 -15.68 2.01 -26.36
C LEU A 2 -14.76 2.61 -25.32
N GLU A 3 -15.24 2.70 -24.09
CA GLU A 3 -14.40 3.12 -22.97
C GLU A 3 -13.30 2.11 -22.69
N SER A 4 -12.15 2.59 -22.25
CA SER A 4 -11.02 1.75 -21.88
C SER A 4 -11.39 0.75 -20.77
N LYS A 5 -10.90 -0.48 -20.88
CA LYS A 5 -11.06 -1.52 -19.86
C LYS A 5 -9.82 -1.71 -18.99
N LYS A 6 -8.66 -1.39 -19.53
CA LYS A 6 -7.38 -1.61 -18.88
C LYS A 6 -6.56 -0.33 -18.88
N TYR A 7 -6.01 0.01 -17.73
CA TYR A 7 -5.16 1.16 -17.53
C TYR A 7 -3.81 0.67 -17.05
N LEU A 8 -2.75 1.12 -17.71
CA LEU A 8 -1.37 0.81 -17.36
C LEU A 8 -0.56 2.11 -17.36
N LEU A 9 0.05 2.43 -16.23
CA LEU A 9 0.93 3.57 -16.08
C LEU A 9 2.32 3.28 -16.68
N GLN A 10 3.13 4.31 -16.81
CA GLN A 10 4.52 4.19 -17.24
C GLN A 10 5.44 3.87 -16.04
N GLU A 11 6.63 3.34 -16.30
CA GLU A 11 7.64 3.11 -15.27
C GLU A 11 8.01 4.42 -14.53
N SER A 12 8.02 5.53 -15.27
CA SER A 12 8.24 6.87 -14.69
C SER A 12 7.18 7.31 -13.68
N ASP A 13 6.02 6.67 -13.65
CA ASP A 13 4.92 6.97 -12.73
C ASP A 13 5.03 6.19 -11.41
N ILE A 14 6.04 5.30 -11.29
CA ILE A 14 6.30 4.59 -10.02
C ILE A 14 6.66 5.62 -8.95
N PRO A 15 5.97 5.63 -7.81
CA PRO A 15 6.20 6.62 -6.77
C PRO A 15 7.59 6.49 -6.14
N THR A 16 8.13 7.60 -5.69
CA THR A 16 9.43 7.68 -5.00
C THR A 16 9.30 7.66 -3.49
N SER A 17 8.08 7.83 -2.98
CA SER A 17 7.78 7.82 -1.55
C SER A 17 6.43 7.19 -1.26
N TRP A 18 6.31 6.60 -0.07
CA TRP A 18 5.04 6.15 0.48
C TRP A 18 4.35 7.29 1.20
N TYR A 19 3.04 7.35 1.08
CA TYR A 19 2.22 8.26 1.86
C TYR A 19 1.79 7.60 3.17
N ASN A 20 2.19 8.22 4.29
CA ASN A 20 1.78 7.81 5.62
C ASN A 20 0.49 8.53 6.02
N VAL A 21 -0.65 7.88 5.82
CA VAL A 21 -1.96 8.45 6.13
C VAL A 21 -2.10 8.81 7.61
N VAL A 22 -1.41 8.10 8.51
CA VAL A 22 -1.48 8.32 9.96
C VAL A 22 -1.01 9.72 10.34
N ALA A 23 -0.02 10.26 9.61
CA ALA A 23 0.46 11.62 9.84
C ALA A 23 -0.65 12.69 9.69
N ASP A 24 -1.60 12.46 8.80
CA ASP A 24 -2.70 13.40 8.50
C ASP A 24 -4.03 13.05 9.20
N MET A 25 -4.09 11.96 9.94
CA MET A 25 -5.31 11.61 10.67
C MET A 25 -5.57 12.56 11.84
N LYS A 26 -6.78 13.10 11.92
CA LYS A 26 -7.22 13.93 13.05
C LYS A 26 -7.25 13.17 14.37
N VAL A 27 -7.64 11.91 14.29
CA VAL A 27 -7.63 10.98 15.43
C VAL A 27 -6.68 9.85 15.08
N LYS A 28 -5.58 9.75 15.80
CA LYS A 28 -4.58 8.70 15.59
C LYS A 28 -5.15 7.32 15.95
N PRO A 29 -4.69 6.24 15.30
CA PRO A 29 -5.01 4.88 15.70
C PRO A 29 -4.62 4.63 17.16
N ARG A 30 -5.31 3.70 17.81
CA ARG A 30 -4.90 3.24 19.13
C ARG A 30 -3.54 2.52 19.04
N PRO A 31 -2.67 2.68 20.03
CA PRO A 31 -1.38 1.99 20.03
C PRO A 31 -1.57 0.46 20.08
N ILE A 32 -0.66 -0.26 19.44
CA ILE A 32 -0.55 -1.71 19.61
C ILE A 32 -0.06 -1.98 21.02
N LEU A 33 -0.75 -2.85 21.74
CA LEU A 33 -0.38 -3.19 23.11
C LEU A 33 0.44 -4.47 23.17
N ASN A 34 1.47 -4.47 23.99
CA ASN A 34 2.22 -5.68 24.31
C ASN A 34 1.28 -6.70 24.99
N PRO A 35 1.17 -7.92 24.50
CA PRO A 35 0.22 -8.90 25.02
C PRO A 35 0.48 -9.31 26.47
N THR A 36 1.73 -9.17 26.93
CA THR A 36 2.14 -9.52 28.30
C THR A 36 1.98 -8.36 29.28
N THR A 37 2.56 -7.20 28.94
CA THR A 37 2.59 -6.04 29.84
C THR A 37 1.33 -5.17 29.75
N LYS A 38 0.60 -5.26 28.63
CA LYS A 38 -0.56 -4.40 28.29
C LYS A 38 -0.20 -2.92 28.08
N GLU A 39 1.08 -2.59 28.04
CA GLU A 39 1.57 -1.26 27.71
C GLU A 39 1.73 -1.09 26.19
N PRO A 40 1.73 0.14 25.66
CA PRO A 40 2.01 0.41 24.27
C PRO A 40 3.36 -0.19 23.84
N MET A 41 3.37 -0.89 22.71
CA MET A 41 4.59 -1.45 22.13
C MET A 41 5.48 -0.34 21.58
N THR A 42 6.79 -0.56 21.67
CA THR A 42 7.82 0.24 21.00
C THR A 42 8.25 -0.43 19.69
N ALA A 43 9.07 0.27 18.88
CA ALA A 43 9.63 -0.33 17.68
C ALA A 43 10.51 -1.55 18.02
N GLU A 44 11.26 -1.47 19.11
CA GLU A 44 12.14 -2.54 19.59
C GLU A 44 11.37 -3.81 19.96
N ASP A 45 10.16 -3.67 20.48
CA ASP A 45 9.29 -4.82 20.78
C ASP A 45 8.87 -5.60 19.51
N LEU A 46 8.92 -4.95 18.34
CA LEU A 46 8.57 -5.52 17.06
C LEU A 46 9.76 -6.17 16.31
N TYR A 47 11.01 -5.83 16.69
CA TYR A 47 12.21 -6.33 15.98
C TYR A 47 12.33 -7.86 15.91
N PRO A 48 11.87 -8.65 16.89
CA PRO A 48 11.90 -10.11 16.76
C PRO A 48 11.00 -10.66 15.63
N LEU A 49 10.01 -9.87 15.19
CA LEU A 49 9.02 -10.27 14.19
C LEU A 49 9.20 -9.58 12.84
N PHE A 50 9.76 -8.37 12.83
CA PHE A 50 9.88 -7.52 11.64
C PHE A 50 11.28 -6.93 11.53
N ALA A 51 11.69 -6.62 10.29
CA ALA A 51 12.89 -5.83 10.07
C ALA A 51 12.78 -4.48 10.79
N GLU A 52 13.90 -4.00 11.34
CA GLU A 52 13.92 -2.79 12.18
C GLU A 52 13.28 -1.58 11.50
N GLU A 53 13.56 -1.37 10.22
CA GLU A 53 13.00 -0.24 9.48
C GLU A 53 11.48 -0.35 9.32
N LEU A 54 10.94 -1.55 9.10
CA LEU A 54 9.48 -1.75 9.04
C LEU A 54 8.83 -1.47 10.40
N ALA A 55 9.47 -1.89 11.49
CA ALA A 55 8.98 -1.61 12.83
C ALA A 55 9.02 -0.10 13.16
N ARG A 56 10.06 0.62 12.72
CA ARG A 56 10.13 2.09 12.86
C ARG A 56 9.04 2.79 12.05
N GLN A 57 8.78 2.33 10.83
CA GLN A 57 7.71 2.89 9.98
C GLN A 57 6.33 2.65 10.60
N GLU A 58 6.08 1.50 11.20
CA GLU A 58 4.82 1.20 11.91
C GLU A 58 4.55 2.18 13.06
N MET A 59 5.60 2.63 13.75
CA MET A 59 5.51 3.58 14.85
C MET A 59 5.54 5.05 14.43
N ASN A 60 5.77 5.32 13.14
CA ASN A 60 5.88 6.69 12.63
C ASN A 60 4.49 7.27 12.35
N ASP A 61 4.07 8.22 13.16
CA ASP A 61 2.79 8.91 13.04
C ASP A 61 2.92 10.40 12.68
N THR A 62 4.13 10.85 12.35
CA THR A 62 4.46 12.26 12.10
C THR A 62 4.89 12.54 10.67
N ASP A 63 5.69 11.68 10.05
CA ASP A 63 6.20 11.91 8.71
C ASP A 63 5.16 11.55 7.66
N ARG A 64 4.74 12.54 6.89
CA ARG A 64 3.73 12.35 5.83
C ARG A 64 4.24 11.51 4.68
N TRP A 65 5.50 11.71 4.30
CA TRP A 65 6.14 11.03 3.18
C TRP A 65 7.35 10.26 3.66
N ILE A 66 7.41 8.99 3.32
CA ILE A 66 8.53 8.10 3.64
C ILE A 66 9.18 7.72 2.33
N GLU A 67 10.45 8.07 2.13
CA GLU A 67 11.18 7.75 0.91
C GLU A 67 11.29 6.25 0.71
N ILE A 68 11.05 5.81 -0.54
CA ILE A 68 11.21 4.41 -0.93
C ILE A 68 12.68 4.21 -1.28
N PRO A 69 13.42 3.31 -0.61
CA PRO A 69 14.82 3.03 -0.93
C PRO A 69 15.01 2.64 -2.40
N ASP A 70 16.14 3.01 -2.99
CA ASP A 70 16.42 2.75 -4.40
C ASP A 70 16.37 1.25 -4.74
N GLU A 71 16.83 0.39 -3.84
CA GLU A 71 16.78 -1.07 -4.01
C GLU A 71 15.34 -1.59 -4.12
N VAL A 72 14.42 -1.02 -3.32
CA VAL A 72 12.99 -1.37 -3.39
C VAL A 72 12.37 -0.86 -4.69
N ARG A 73 12.75 0.35 -5.12
CA ARG A 73 12.28 0.93 -6.38
C ARG A 73 12.77 0.13 -7.59
N ASP A 74 14.01 -0.36 -7.55
CA ASP A 74 14.55 -1.23 -8.58
C ASP A 74 13.80 -2.56 -8.66
N MET A 75 13.44 -3.14 -7.51
CA MET A 75 12.58 -4.32 -7.47
C MET A 75 11.18 -4.04 -8.03
N TYR A 76 10.60 -2.88 -7.75
CA TYR A 76 9.29 -2.49 -8.32
C TYR A 76 9.31 -2.45 -9.84
N ARG A 77 10.39 -2.04 -10.49
CA ARG A 77 10.53 -1.99 -11.94
C ARG A 77 10.43 -3.35 -12.63
N ILE A 78 10.59 -4.46 -11.88
CA ILE A 78 10.46 -5.81 -12.42
C ILE A 78 9.02 -6.11 -12.82
N TRP A 79 8.02 -5.66 -12.05
CA TRP A 79 6.59 -5.98 -12.32
C TRP A 79 5.64 -4.79 -12.26
N ARG A 80 6.05 -3.65 -11.73
CA ARG A 80 5.20 -2.45 -11.66
C ARG A 80 5.49 -1.48 -12.80
N PRO A 81 4.51 -0.67 -13.20
CA PRO A 81 3.13 -0.66 -12.73
C PRO A 81 2.34 -1.89 -13.15
N THR A 82 1.48 -2.38 -12.27
CA THR A 82 0.55 -3.47 -12.59
C THR A 82 -0.74 -2.92 -13.21
N PRO A 83 -1.46 -3.69 -14.06
CA PRO A 83 -2.67 -3.19 -14.71
C PRO A 83 -3.81 -2.93 -13.72
N LEU A 84 -4.56 -1.86 -13.95
CA LEU A 84 -5.88 -1.62 -13.36
C LEU A 84 -6.94 -2.01 -14.40
N VAL A 85 -7.82 -2.94 -14.06
CA VAL A 85 -8.79 -3.50 -14.99
C VAL A 85 -10.21 -3.27 -14.51
N ARG A 86 -11.09 -2.79 -15.39
CA ARG A 86 -12.51 -2.59 -15.07
C ARG A 86 -13.28 -3.90 -15.18
N ALA A 87 -14.01 -4.24 -14.15
CA ALA A 87 -14.78 -5.47 -14.01
C ALA A 87 -16.22 -5.31 -14.52
N ARG A 88 -16.41 -4.98 -15.80
CA ARG A 88 -17.74 -4.71 -16.40
C ARG A 88 -18.70 -5.88 -16.28
N GLY A 89 -18.21 -7.12 -16.33
CA GLY A 89 -19.05 -8.31 -16.13
C GLY A 89 -19.66 -8.34 -14.73
N LEU A 90 -18.86 -7.97 -13.71
CA LEU A 90 -19.34 -7.88 -12.33
C LEU A 90 -20.32 -6.74 -12.13
N GLU A 91 -20.05 -5.57 -12.72
CA GLU A 91 -20.97 -4.42 -12.70
C GLU A 91 -22.35 -4.81 -13.24
N LYS A 92 -22.37 -5.50 -14.40
CA LYS A 92 -23.61 -5.98 -15.02
C LYS A 92 -24.32 -7.03 -14.16
N MET A 93 -23.60 -7.96 -13.58
CA MET A 93 -24.16 -9.01 -12.73
C MET A 93 -24.81 -8.44 -11.47
N LEU A 94 -24.21 -7.38 -10.91
CA LEU A 94 -24.72 -6.68 -9.72
C LEU A 94 -25.76 -5.62 -10.02
N ASP A 95 -26.05 -5.36 -11.31
CA ASP A 95 -26.96 -4.30 -11.75
C ASP A 95 -26.67 -2.96 -11.07
N THR A 96 -25.38 -2.57 -11.04
CA THR A 96 -24.93 -1.36 -10.34
C THR A 96 -24.43 -0.30 -11.33
N PRO A 97 -24.70 1.01 -11.08
CA PRO A 97 -24.08 2.09 -11.80
C PRO A 97 -22.62 2.34 -11.41
N ALA A 98 -22.13 1.70 -10.35
CA ALA A 98 -20.76 1.86 -9.88
C ALA A 98 -19.75 1.30 -10.89
N HIS A 99 -18.63 1.99 -11.06
CA HIS A 99 -17.49 1.48 -11.81
C HIS A 99 -16.59 0.68 -10.87
N ILE A 100 -16.52 -0.63 -11.10
CA ILE A 100 -15.73 -1.56 -10.27
C ILE A 100 -14.42 -1.88 -10.96
N TYR A 101 -13.32 -1.71 -10.26
CA TYR A 101 -11.98 -1.98 -10.76
C TYR A 101 -11.25 -2.97 -9.85
N PHE A 102 -10.36 -3.74 -10.44
CA PHE A 102 -9.40 -4.54 -9.68
C PHE A 102 -7.98 -4.28 -10.18
N LYS A 103 -7.04 -4.29 -9.26
CA LYS A 103 -5.61 -4.22 -9.53
C LYS A 103 -5.12 -5.63 -9.85
N ASN A 104 -4.60 -5.85 -11.05
CA ASN A 104 -4.13 -7.17 -11.45
C ASN A 104 -2.68 -7.36 -11.00
N GLU A 105 -2.47 -8.07 -9.90
CA GLU A 105 -1.15 -8.41 -9.35
C GLU A 105 -0.63 -9.78 -9.81
N SER A 106 -1.29 -10.45 -10.77
CA SER A 106 -0.90 -11.78 -11.25
C SER A 106 0.46 -11.82 -11.95
N VAL A 107 1.03 -10.66 -12.27
CA VAL A 107 2.35 -10.51 -12.88
C VAL A 107 3.46 -10.33 -11.85
N SER A 108 3.12 -10.27 -10.55
CA SER A 108 4.10 -10.14 -9.46
C SER A 108 4.96 -11.42 -9.37
N PRO A 109 6.28 -11.28 -9.12
CA PRO A 109 7.18 -12.43 -8.94
C PRO A 109 7.08 -13.07 -7.55
N VAL A 110 6.27 -12.53 -6.64
CA VAL A 110 6.04 -13.01 -5.27
C VAL A 110 4.64 -13.54 -5.09
#